data_84867c520467d84118452b48e0805de9
#
_entry.id   84867c520467d84118452b48e0805de9
#
_cell.length_a   1.000
_cell.length_b   1.000
_cell.length_c   1.000
_cell.angle_alpha   90.00
_cell.angle_beta   90.00
_cell.angle_gamma   90.00
#
_symmetry.space_group_name_H-M   'P 1'
#
loop_
_entity.id
_entity.type
_entity.pdbx_description
1 polymer ?
#
loop_
_entity_poly.entity_id
_entity_poly.type
_entity_poly.pdbx_seq_one_letter_code
_entity_poly.pdbx_strand_id
1 'polypeptide(L)'
;LNVSGHRLGTAEIESALVLHEKVAEAAIVGFEHPIKGQGIYAYVTLMVGEEENENLISELQNFVAKEISPIAKPDLIQWAPGLPKTRSGKIMRRILRKVATGDFNNLGDTSTLADPSVVEDLIKNKRDLKITN
;
A
#
# COMPACT_ATOMS: atom_id res chain seq x y z
N LEU A 1 8.53 4.61 8.86
CA LEU A 1 8.78 3.18 8.90
C LEU A 1 10.20 2.86 9.35
N ASN A 2 10.35 1.77 10.07
CA ASN A 2 11.66 1.24 10.46
C ASN A 2 11.83 -0.14 9.82
N VAL A 3 12.58 -0.20 8.71
CA VAL A 3 12.79 -1.41 7.93
C VAL A 3 14.25 -1.83 8.07
N SER A 4 14.51 -3.01 8.64
CA SER A 4 15.88 -3.53 8.85
C SER A 4 16.79 -2.52 9.56
N GLY A 5 16.26 -1.76 10.52
CA GLY A 5 16.99 -0.73 11.23
C GLY A 5 17.12 0.60 10.51
N HIS A 6 16.62 0.72 9.28
CA HIS A 6 16.62 1.97 8.52
C HIS A 6 15.29 2.69 8.63
N ARG A 7 15.36 3.98 8.83
CA ARG A 7 14.18 4.84 8.92
C ARG A 7 13.79 5.32 7.53
N LEU A 8 12.57 4.99 7.11
CA LEU A 8 12.05 5.35 5.80
C LEU A 8 10.78 6.18 5.93
N GLY A 9 10.67 7.24 5.12
CA GLY A 9 9.46 8.05 5.05
C GLY A 9 8.42 7.41 4.13
N THR A 10 7.18 7.29 4.60
CA THR A 10 6.09 6.76 3.77
C THR A 10 5.79 7.68 2.59
N ALA A 11 5.83 9.00 2.82
CA ALA A 11 5.58 9.98 1.77
C ALA A 11 6.60 9.90 0.64
N GLU A 12 7.86 9.61 0.95
CA GLU A 12 8.92 9.47 -0.04
C GLU A 12 8.66 8.27 -0.97
N ILE A 13 8.23 7.15 -0.39
CA ILE A 13 7.92 5.93 -1.17
C ILE A 13 6.66 6.15 -2.01
N GLU A 14 5.64 6.80 -1.45
CA GLU A 14 4.42 7.14 -2.18
C GLU A 14 4.73 8.03 -3.38
N SER A 15 5.56 9.04 -3.17
CA SER A 15 5.97 9.95 -4.25
C SER A 15 6.73 9.24 -5.35
N ALA A 16 7.59 8.28 -4.99
CA ALA A 16 8.33 7.48 -5.96
C ALA A 16 7.37 6.64 -6.82
N LEU A 17 6.38 6.01 -6.19
CA LEU A 17 5.39 5.22 -6.93
C LEU A 17 4.58 6.06 -7.91
N VAL A 18 4.17 7.26 -7.50
CA VAL A 18 3.37 8.16 -8.34
C VAL A 18 4.17 8.72 -9.52
N LEU A 19 5.49 8.69 -9.46
CA LEU A 19 6.33 9.04 -10.61
C LEU A 19 6.18 8.06 -11.78
N HIS A 20 5.76 6.83 -11.50
CA HIS A 20 5.53 5.84 -12.55
C HIS A 20 4.27 6.24 -13.35
N GLU A 21 4.38 6.22 -14.68
CA GLU A 21 3.31 6.70 -15.56
C GLU A 21 1.99 5.96 -15.43
N LYS A 22 2.01 4.72 -14.94
CA LYS A 22 0.79 3.90 -14.79
C LYS A 22 0.10 4.08 -13.45
N VAL A 23 0.73 4.77 -12.50
CA VAL A 23 0.21 4.94 -11.14
C VAL A 23 -0.49 6.28 -10.99
N ALA A 24 -1.77 6.24 -10.59
CA ALA A 24 -2.56 7.44 -10.30
C ALA A 24 -2.39 7.88 -8.85
N GLU A 25 -2.46 6.94 -7.91
CA GLU A 25 -2.32 7.21 -6.49
C GLU A 25 -1.61 6.05 -5.81
N ALA A 26 -0.97 6.34 -4.68
CA ALA A 26 -0.34 5.31 -3.86
C ALA A 26 -0.42 5.70 -2.39
N ALA A 27 -0.54 4.70 -1.53
CA ALA A 27 -0.48 4.88 -0.09
C ALA A 27 0.35 3.76 0.53
N ILE A 28 1.26 4.13 1.42
CA ILE A 28 2.19 3.21 2.06
C ILE A 28 1.86 3.10 3.54
N VAL A 29 1.79 1.87 4.02
CA VAL A 29 1.70 1.59 5.46
C VAL A 29 2.71 0.52 5.82
N GLY A 30 3.09 0.46 7.11
CA GLY A 30 3.92 -0.60 7.63
C GLY A 30 3.08 -1.77 8.09
N PHE A 31 3.67 -2.96 8.04
CA PHE A 31 3.09 -4.16 8.64
C PHE A 31 4.22 -4.94 9.31
N GLU A 32 3.87 -5.82 10.23
CA GLU A 32 4.87 -6.61 10.94
C GLU A 32 5.51 -7.63 9.98
N HIS A 33 6.83 -7.57 9.88
CA HIS A 33 7.60 -8.46 9.03
C HIS A 33 8.51 -9.33 9.90
N PRO A 34 8.53 -10.65 9.70
CA PRO A 34 9.27 -11.55 10.61
C PRO A 34 10.79 -11.36 10.59
N ILE A 35 11.34 -10.80 9.52
CA ILE A 35 12.78 -10.62 9.38
C ILE A 35 13.19 -9.16 9.51
N LYS A 36 12.47 -8.25 8.87
CA LYS A 36 12.84 -6.83 8.76
C LYS A 36 12.36 -5.97 9.93
N GLY A 37 11.52 -6.49 10.80
CA GLY A 37 10.81 -5.73 11.82
C GLY A 37 9.52 -5.15 11.24
N GLN A 38 9.63 -4.14 10.38
CA GLN A 38 8.50 -3.65 9.60
C GLN A 38 8.72 -3.94 8.12
N GLY A 39 7.66 -4.36 7.45
CA GLY A 39 7.60 -4.46 6.01
C GLY A 39 6.86 -3.28 5.42
N ILE A 40 6.97 -3.13 4.11
CA ILE A 40 6.35 -2.04 3.37
C ILE A 40 5.17 -2.61 2.57
N TYR A 41 3.98 -2.13 2.88
CA TYR A 41 2.75 -2.51 2.19
C TYR A 41 2.28 -1.31 1.37
N ALA A 42 2.18 -1.50 0.07
CA ALA A 42 1.77 -0.45 -0.86
C ALA A 42 0.38 -0.73 -1.41
N TYR A 43 -0.50 0.26 -1.29
CA TYR A 43 -1.78 0.28 -2.01
C TYR A 43 -1.58 1.16 -3.24
N VAL A 44 -1.88 0.63 -4.41
CA VAL A 44 -1.66 1.34 -5.67
C VAL A 44 -2.96 1.40 -6.46
N THR A 45 -3.36 2.61 -6.84
CA THR A 45 -4.44 2.85 -7.78
C THR A 45 -3.82 3.16 -9.13
N LEU A 46 -4.17 2.37 -10.14
CA LEU A 46 -3.64 2.57 -11.49
C LEU A 46 -4.40 3.66 -12.23
N MET A 47 -3.74 4.25 -13.22
CA MET A 47 -4.38 5.16 -14.15
C MET A 47 -5.48 4.44 -14.93
N VAL A 48 -6.50 5.18 -15.33
CA VAL A 48 -7.61 4.64 -16.11
C VAL A 48 -7.09 3.99 -17.39
N GLY A 49 -7.54 2.77 -17.67
CA GLY A 49 -7.13 2.00 -18.83
C GLY A 49 -5.94 1.08 -18.62
N GLU A 50 -5.26 1.20 -17.48
CA GLU A 50 -4.15 0.30 -17.15
C GLU A 50 -4.66 -0.98 -16.52
N GLU A 51 -4.03 -2.10 -16.86
CA GLU A 51 -4.41 -3.42 -16.37
C GLU A 51 -3.54 -3.87 -15.19
N GLU A 52 -4.20 -4.44 -14.19
CA GLU A 52 -3.55 -5.07 -13.05
C GLU A 52 -2.91 -6.39 -13.49
N ASN A 53 -1.62 -6.58 -13.20
CA ASN A 53 -0.95 -7.85 -13.43
C ASN A 53 0.29 -7.99 -12.55
N GLU A 54 0.75 -9.24 -12.39
CA GLU A 54 1.90 -9.54 -11.52
C GLU A 54 3.22 -8.97 -12.05
N ASN A 55 3.36 -8.85 -13.37
CA ASN A 55 4.57 -8.26 -13.95
C ASN A 55 4.68 -6.79 -13.58
N LEU A 56 3.55 -6.09 -13.52
CA LEU A 56 3.54 -4.67 -13.13
C LEU A 56 3.91 -4.52 -11.65
N ILE A 57 3.51 -5.47 -10.79
CA ILE A 57 3.92 -5.46 -9.38
C ILE A 57 5.46 -5.48 -9.30
N SER A 58 6.10 -6.41 -10.01
CA SER A 58 7.57 -6.50 -10.01
C SER A 58 8.21 -5.25 -10.58
N GLU A 59 7.63 -4.69 -11.63
CA GLU A 59 8.10 -3.44 -12.24
C GLU A 59 8.07 -2.29 -11.25
N LEU A 60 6.96 -2.13 -10.52
CA LEU A 60 6.81 -1.07 -9.52
C LEU A 60 7.76 -1.26 -8.34
N GLN A 61 7.93 -2.49 -7.87
CA GLN A 61 8.89 -2.79 -6.81
C GLN A 61 10.30 -2.37 -7.23
N ASN A 62 10.73 -2.74 -8.42
CA ASN A 62 12.04 -2.41 -8.95
C ASN A 62 12.18 -0.90 -9.22
N PHE A 63 11.10 -0.26 -9.64
CA PHE A 63 11.07 1.18 -9.86
C PHE A 63 11.37 1.95 -8.56
N VAL A 64 10.73 1.58 -7.46
CA VAL A 64 10.99 2.19 -6.15
C VAL A 64 12.42 1.92 -5.69
N ALA A 65 12.88 0.68 -5.86
CA ALA A 65 14.25 0.32 -5.46
C ALA A 65 15.29 1.17 -6.21
N LYS A 66 15.03 1.48 -7.47
CA LYS A 66 15.92 2.31 -8.29
C LYS A 66 15.81 3.80 -7.94
N GLU A 67 14.60 4.29 -7.68
CA GLU A 67 14.37 5.72 -7.38
C GLU A 67 14.88 6.11 -5.99
N ILE A 68 14.78 5.22 -5.02
CA ILE A 68 15.18 5.49 -3.64
C ILE A 68 16.35 4.58 -3.25
N SER A 69 16.06 3.33 -2.97
CA SER A 69 17.06 2.31 -2.60
C SER A 69 16.37 0.94 -2.51
N PRO A 70 17.15 -0.16 -2.56
CA PRO A 70 16.57 -1.49 -2.41
C PRO A 70 15.80 -1.71 -1.11
N ILE A 71 16.18 -1.03 -0.03
CA ILE A 71 15.51 -1.19 1.26
C ILE A 71 14.11 -0.58 1.26
N ALA A 72 13.85 0.38 0.37
CA ALA A 72 12.54 1.02 0.23
C ALA A 72 11.58 0.24 -0.68
N LYS A 73 12.06 -0.84 -1.28
CA LYS A 73 11.26 -1.69 -2.17
C LYS A 73 10.04 -2.25 -1.42
N PRO A 74 8.81 -2.01 -1.91
CA PRO A 74 7.63 -2.56 -1.26
C PRO A 74 7.65 -4.08 -1.22
N ASP A 75 7.37 -4.65 -0.04
CA ASP A 75 7.28 -6.10 0.12
C ASP A 75 6.01 -6.65 -0.52
N LEU A 76 4.92 -5.89 -0.39
CA LEU A 76 3.63 -6.25 -0.95
C LEU A 76 3.02 -5.05 -1.65
N ILE A 77 2.44 -5.29 -2.81
CA ILE A 77 1.65 -4.29 -3.54
C ILE A 77 0.26 -4.86 -3.74
N GLN A 78 -0.73 -4.10 -3.27
CA GLN A 78 -2.14 -4.41 -3.46
C GLN A 78 -2.73 -3.42 -4.44
N TRP A 79 -3.43 -3.92 -5.46
CA TRP A 79 -4.20 -3.08 -6.34
C TRP A 79 -5.44 -2.57 -5.60
N ALA A 80 -5.65 -1.27 -5.62
CA ALA A 80 -6.78 -0.63 -4.96
C ALA A 80 -7.48 0.28 -5.98
N PRO A 81 -8.68 -0.10 -6.44
CA PRO A 81 -9.45 0.77 -7.36
C PRO A 81 -9.74 2.13 -6.75
N GLY A 82 -9.83 2.20 -5.42
CA GLY A 82 -9.97 3.45 -4.67
C GLY A 82 -9.31 3.35 -3.32
N LEU A 83 -8.85 4.48 -2.79
CA LEU A 83 -8.31 4.57 -1.45
C LEU A 83 -9.39 5.09 -0.50
N PRO A 84 -9.35 4.68 0.79
CA PRO A 84 -10.34 5.16 1.76
C PRO A 84 -10.05 6.63 2.08
N LYS A 85 -10.95 7.50 1.67
CA LYS A 85 -10.79 8.95 1.83
C LYS A 85 -11.98 9.54 2.56
N THR A 86 -11.72 10.60 3.34
CA THR A 86 -12.78 11.44 3.87
C THR A 86 -13.41 12.25 2.72
N ARG A 87 -14.55 12.89 2.99
CA ARG A 87 -15.21 13.74 1.99
C ARG A 87 -14.34 14.92 1.54
N SER A 88 -13.38 15.33 2.37
CA SER A 88 -12.41 16.38 2.00
C SER A 88 -11.22 15.83 1.19
N GLY A 89 -11.17 14.53 0.94
CA GLY A 89 -10.12 13.92 0.12
C GLY A 89 -8.90 13.43 0.89
N LYS A 90 -8.95 13.42 2.21
CA LYS A 90 -7.84 12.95 3.04
C LYS A 90 -7.85 11.43 3.14
N ILE A 91 -6.71 10.80 2.85
CA ILE A 91 -6.56 9.34 2.97
C ILE A 91 -6.62 8.92 4.44
N MET A 92 -7.45 7.95 4.74
CA MET A 92 -7.60 7.39 6.08
C MET A 92 -6.62 6.24 6.27
N ARG A 93 -5.37 6.55 6.58
CA ARG A 93 -4.27 5.56 6.70
C ARG A 93 -4.52 4.56 7.82
N ARG A 94 -5.26 4.93 8.86
CA ARG A 94 -5.63 4.03 9.95
C ARG A 94 -6.34 2.78 9.40
N ILE A 95 -7.27 2.98 8.47
CA ILE A 95 -7.99 1.86 7.84
C ILE A 95 -7.02 1.00 7.02
N LEU A 96 -6.15 1.64 6.25
CA LEU A 96 -5.16 0.91 5.44
C LEU A 96 -4.23 0.06 6.30
N ARG A 97 -3.78 0.58 7.45
CA ARG A 97 -2.94 -0.17 8.39
C ARG A 97 -3.68 -1.38 8.95
N LYS A 98 -4.94 -1.21 9.33
CA LYS A 98 -5.75 -2.31 9.86
C LYS A 98 -5.95 -3.41 8.82
N VAL A 99 -6.23 -3.05 7.59
CA VAL A 99 -6.38 -4.03 6.50
C VAL A 99 -5.07 -4.76 6.26
N ALA A 100 -3.95 -4.05 6.18
CA ALA A 100 -2.64 -4.65 5.92
C ALA A 100 -2.23 -5.65 7.01
N THR A 101 -2.64 -5.44 8.25
CA THR A 101 -2.34 -6.34 9.37
C THR A 101 -3.39 -7.43 9.56
N GLY A 102 -4.46 -7.42 8.77
CA GLY A 102 -5.54 -8.41 8.89
C GLY A 102 -6.52 -8.16 10.02
N ASP A 103 -6.51 -6.98 10.61
CA ASP A 103 -7.37 -6.63 11.74
C ASP A 103 -8.69 -6.03 11.26
N PHE A 104 -9.51 -6.87 10.62
CA PHE A 104 -10.73 -6.42 9.95
C PHE A 104 -11.87 -6.07 10.90
N ASN A 105 -11.80 -6.52 12.15
CA ASN A 105 -12.87 -6.30 13.12
C ASN A 105 -12.70 -4.98 13.91
N ASN A 106 -11.57 -4.32 13.78
CA ASN A 106 -11.22 -3.12 14.54
C ASN A 106 -10.90 -1.93 13.64
N LEU A 107 -11.67 -1.77 12.57
CA LEU A 107 -11.44 -0.65 11.62
C LEU A 107 -11.74 0.71 12.23
N GLY A 108 -12.49 0.73 13.33
CA GLY A 108 -12.88 1.96 13.99
C GLY A 108 -14.02 2.65 13.27
N ASP A 109 -14.12 3.97 13.44
CA ASP A 109 -15.20 4.75 12.84
C ASP A 109 -14.93 4.93 11.33
N THR A 110 -15.84 4.41 10.51
CA THR A 110 -15.81 4.54 9.05
C THR A 110 -16.86 5.51 8.52
N SER A 111 -17.59 6.19 9.43
CA SER A 111 -18.71 7.07 9.05
C SER A 111 -18.28 8.30 8.25
N THR A 112 -17.01 8.70 8.36
CA THR A 112 -16.48 9.86 7.64
C THR A 112 -15.99 9.53 6.22
N LEU A 113 -16.02 8.24 5.82
CA LEU A 113 -15.64 7.84 4.47
C LEU A 113 -16.60 8.39 3.42
N ALA A 114 -16.03 8.93 2.35
CA ALA A 114 -16.81 9.38 1.20
C ALA A 114 -17.49 8.20 0.50
N ASP A 115 -16.78 7.06 0.41
CA ASP A 115 -17.30 5.83 -0.19
C ASP A 115 -16.95 4.63 0.70
N PRO A 116 -17.87 4.18 1.54
CA PRO A 116 -17.62 3.04 2.43
C PRO A 116 -17.36 1.70 1.70
N SER A 117 -17.81 1.56 0.46
CA SER A 117 -17.61 0.31 -0.31
C SER A 117 -16.15 0.01 -0.59
N VAL A 118 -15.28 1.03 -0.54
CA VAL A 118 -13.83 0.88 -0.72
C VAL A 118 -13.23 -0.10 0.29
N VAL A 119 -13.76 -0.11 1.51
CA VAL A 119 -13.24 -0.97 2.60
C VAL A 119 -13.42 -2.46 2.26
N GLU A 120 -14.56 -2.83 1.69
CA GLU A 120 -14.82 -4.22 1.30
C GLU A 120 -13.82 -4.68 0.22
N ASP A 121 -13.54 -3.83 -0.76
CA ASP A 121 -12.57 -4.12 -1.82
C ASP A 121 -11.16 -4.29 -1.23
N LEU A 122 -10.79 -3.43 -0.29
CA LEU A 122 -9.48 -3.51 0.36
C LEU A 122 -9.31 -4.82 1.13
N ILE A 123 -10.32 -5.25 1.86
CA ILE A 123 -10.29 -6.51 2.61
C ILE A 123 -10.22 -7.70 1.65
N LYS A 124 -11.02 -7.68 0.60
CA LYS A 124 -11.09 -8.76 -0.39
C LYS A 124 -9.75 -8.96 -1.11
N ASN A 125 -9.04 -7.89 -1.40
CA ASN A 125 -7.82 -7.92 -2.20
C ASN A 125 -6.53 -7.86 -1.35
N LYS A 126 -6.65 -8.04 -0.04
CA LYS A 126 -5.49 -8.04 0.87
C LYS A 126 -4.45 -9.06 0.43
N ARG A 127 -3.18 -8.66 0.50
CA ARG A 127 -2.03 -9.50 0.13
C ARG A 127 -1.29 -9.94 1.40
N ASP A 128 -0.73 -11.14 1.33
CA ASP A 128 0.09 -11.70 2.40
C ASP A 128 1.47 -12.09 1.88
N LEU A 129 2.47 -12.06 2.77
CA LEU A 129 3.78 -12.58 2.43
C LEU A 129 3.69 -14.07 2.13
N LYS A 130 4.33 -14.50 1.06
CA LYS A 130 4.48 -15.92 0.76
C LYS A 130 5.61 -16.45 1.63
N ILE A 131 5.24 -17.30 2.58
CA ILE A 131 6.23 -18.02 3.38
C ILE A 131 6.51 -19.31 2.62
N THR A 132 7.70 -19.37 2.00
CA THR A 132 8.18 -20.61 1.38
C THR A 132 8.98 -21.37 2.42
N ASN A 133 8.49 -22.52 2.76
CA ASN A 133 9.26 -23.46 3.57
C ASN A 133 10.19 -24.27 2.69
#